data_a6facfb809504ad4d4c720e9ff906ae5
#
_entry.id   a6facfb809504ad4d4c720e9ff906ae5
#
_cell.length_a   1.000
_cell.length_b   1.000
_cell.length_c   1.000
_cell.angle_alpha   90.00
_cell.angle_beta   90.00
_cell.angle_gamma   90.00
#
_symmetry.space_group_name_H-M   'P 1'
#
loop_
_entity.id
_entity.type
_entity.pdbx_description
1 polymer ?
#
loop_
_entity_poly.entity_id
_entity_poly.type
_entity_poly.pdbx_seq_one_letter_code
_entity_poly.pdbx_strand_id
1 'polypeptide(L)'
;MTLPYRTRKTLRAFAIGALVFLLIAAVGLLCWLLWLDRFIIYDRNGAQLNFDLPEFGPGVIATAPAAGETVPLYYNEGNNAIDTSTDLAQLTGYYVDAAALIESVATVRSQIEKLPAGTPVMIDLKNPYGAFYYSSGVGPVSSEMDVSAVDSLIKYLQSSTLYPIARGPALRDRQFGLNNVPAGLFLPSGIGLWDDDQGCYWLNPTHSATQTYLIQIATELRGLGFDEVVFTEFRFPDTTNAVFEGDKAAALASTAESLVDSCTTETFAVSFAVQDATFTLPEGRSRIYLENAAAADVKALADLTGLEDPEIRLVFLTEAKDTRFNDYGVLRPLSSFYAEE
;
A
#
# COMPACT_ATOMS: atom_id res chain seq x y z
N MET A 1 13.05 -66.26 -3.08
CA MET A 1 12.05 -66.74 -2.10
C MET A 1 10.84 -65.81 -2.14
N THR A 2 9.71 -66.31 -2.67
CA THR A 2 8.45 -65.53 -2.75
C THR A 2 7.64 -65.79 -1.48
N LEU A 3 7.39 -64.76 -0.70
CA LEU A 3 6.57 -64.83 0.52
C LEU A 3 5.15 -65.36 0.20
N PRO A 4 4.56 -66.25 1.02
CA PRO A 4 3.24 -66.81 0.81
C PRO A 4 2.17 -65.72 0.83
N TYR A 5 1.10 -65.94 0.04
CA TYR A 5 0.04 -64.92 -0.21
C TYR A 5 -0.60 -64.36 1.06
N ARG A 6 -0.78 -65.14 2.09
CA ARG A 6 -1.34 -64.70 3.39
C ARG A 6 -0.43 -63.67 4.09
N THR A 7 0.89 -63.91 4.09
CA THR A 7 1.86 -62.95 4.70
C THR A 7 1.95 -61.64 3.91
N ARG A 8 1.78 -61.63 2.58
CA ARG A 8 1.71 -60.39 1.80
C ARG A 8 0.47 -59.59 2.11
N LYS A 9 -0.69 -60.24 2.36
CA LYS A 9 -1.94 -59.57 2.69
C LYS A 9 -1.89 -58.89 4.07
N THR A 10 -1.33 -59.61 5.06
CA THR A 10 -1.14 -59.07 6.43
C THR A 10 -0.11 -57.94 6.45
N LEU A 11 0.99 -58.04 5.70
CA LEU A 11 2.00 -56.99 5.58
C LEU A 11 1.45 -55.70 4.92
N ARG A 12 0.61 -55.88 3.88
CA ARG A 12 -0.07 -54.72 3.25
C ARG A 12 -1.07 -54.07 4.20
N ALA A 13 -1.86 -54.83 4.93
CA ALA A 13 -2.80 -54.30 5.92
C ALA A 13 -2.07 -53.55 7.04
N PHE A 14 -0.94 -54.12 7.51
CA PHE A 14 -0.10 -53.45 8.52
C PHE A 14 0.54 -52.14 7.96
N ALA A 15 1.05 -52.17 6.73
CA ALA A 15 1.64 -50.99 6.10
C ALA A 15 0.60 -49.86 5.90
N ILE A 16 -0.63 -50.22 5.48
CA ILE A 16 -1.72 -49.25 5.35
C ILE A 16 -2.11 -48.67 6.72
N GLY A 17 -2.22 -49.55 7.76
CA GLY A 17 -2.51 -49.10 9.13
C GLY A 17 -1.45 -48.15 9.68
N ALA A 18 -0.17 -48.48 9.47
CA ALA A 18 0.94 -47.59 9.86
C ALA A 18 0.92 -46.27 9.13
N LEU A 19 0.60 -46.25 7.83
CA LEU A 19 0.49 -45.02 7.03
C LEU A 19 -0.65 -44.17 7.51
N VAL A 20 -1.82 -44.72 7.79
CA VAL A 20 -2.97 -43.99 8.34
C VAL A 20 -2.65 -43.44 9.74
N PHE A 21 -1.96 -44.21 10.59
CA PHE A 21 -1.53 -43.74 11.91
C PHE A 21 -0.56 -42.53 11.79
N LEU A 22 0.42 -42.60 10.88
CA LEU A 22 1.36 -41.53 10.65
C LEU A 22 0.65 -40.25 10.13
N LEU A 23 -0.35 -40.40 9.27
CA LEU A 23 -1.13 -39.31 8.74
C LEU A 23 -1.95 -38.62 9.84
N ILE A 24 -2.60 -39.39 10.71
CA ILE A 24 -3.34 -38.85 11.87
C ILE A 24 -2.38 -38.15 12.84
N ALA A 25 -1.20 -38.72 13.10
CA ALA A 25 -0.19 -38.11 13.95
C ALA A 25 0.34 -36.80 13.36
N ALA A 26 0.54 -36.74 12.03
CA ALA A 26 0.96 -35.50 11.33
C ALA A 26 -0.10 -34.42 11.41
N VAL A 27 -1.38 -34.77 11.20
CA VAL A 27 -2.49 -33.80 11.34
C VAL A 27 -2.61 -33.32 12.79
N GLY A 28 -2.49 -34.20 13.76
CA GLY A 28 -2.50 -33.85 15.19
C GLY A 28 -1.36 -32.88 15.55
N LEU A 29 -0.15 -33.16 15.02
CA LEU A 29 1.01 -32.28 15.23
C LEU A 29 0.79 -30.89 14.58
N LEU A 30 0.22 -30.86 13.38
CA LEU A 30 -0.09 -29.60 12.68
C LEU A 30 -1.12 -28.77 13.48
N CYS A 31 -2.20 -29.40 13.93
CA CYS A 31 -3.21 -28.74 14.77
C CYS A 31 -2.59 -28.23 16.09
N TRP A 32 -1.68 -29.00 16.67
CA TRP A 32 -1.00 -28.60 17.89
C TRP A 32 -0.05 -27.41 17.67
N LEU A 33 0.70 -27.38 16.55
CA LEU A 33 1.55 -26.25 16.18
C LEU A 33 0.72 -24.98 15.92
N LEU A 34 -0.40 -25.10 15.18
CA LEU A 34 -1.32 -23.97 14.96
C LEU A 34 -1.96 -23.45 16.25
N TRP A 35 -2.20 -24.37 17.21
CA TRP A 35 -2.69 -23.96 18.54
C TRP A 35 -1.61 -23.27 19.36
N LEU A 36 -0.34 -23.70 19.25
CA LEU A 36 0.79 -23.08 19.95
C LEU A 36 1.12 -21.68 19.40
N ASP A 37 0.90 -21.46 18.11
CA ASP A 37 1.21 -20.18 17.44
C ASP A 37 0.47 -18.99 18.09
N ARG A 38 -0.72 -19.22 18.65
CA ARG A 38 -1.49 -18.20 19.38
C ARG A 38 -0.85 -17.71 20.70
N PHE A 39 0.17 -18.41 21.20
CA PHE A 39 0.88 -18.06 22.44
C PHE A 39 2.29 -17.51 22.18
N ILE A 40 2.67 -17.30 20.91
CA ILE A 40 3.96 -16.75 20.55
C ILE A 40 3.87 -15.23 20.56
N ILE A 41 4.67 -14.59 21.41
CA ILE A 41 4.88 -13.14 21.43
C ILE A 41 6.23 -12.86 20.79
N TYR A 42 6.25 -11.98 19.78
CA TYR A 42 7.47 -11.54 19.12
C TYR A 42 7.95 -10.26 19.81
N ASP A 43 9.14 -10.29 20.41
CA ASP A 43 9.81 -9.15 21.02
C ASP A 43 11.14 -8.90 20.30
N ARG A 44 11.75 -7.71 20.54
CA ARG A 44 13.06 -7.32 19.98
C ARG A 44 14.19 -8.35 20.24
N ASN A 45 14.01 -9.23 21.19
CA ASN A 45 14.94 -10.28 21.58
C ASN A 45 14.60 -11.67 20.97
N GLY A 46 13.57 -11.78 20.12
CA GLY A 46 13.13 -13.03 19.48
C GLY A 46 11.71 -13.46 19.87
N ALA A 47 11.33 -14.67 19.46
CA ALA A 47 10.03 -15.23 19.77
C ALA A 47 10.02 -15.89 21.16
N GLN A 48 9.07 -15.55 22.01
CA GLN A 48 8.87 -16.14 23.34
C GLN A 48 7.47 -16.75 23.45
N LEU A 49 7.38 -17.93 24.10
CA LEU A 49 6.12 -18.58 24.41
C LEU A 49 5.59 -18.06 25.75
N ASN A 50 4.42 -17.42 25.74
CA ASN A 50 3.74 -16.96 26.95
C ASN A 50 2.36 -17.61 27.06
N PHE A 51 2.18 -18.48 28.05
CA PHE A 51 0.94 -19.18 28.33
C PHE A 51 0.00 -18.41 29.30
N ASP A 52 0.47 -17.32 29.89
CA ASP A 52 -0.28 -16.50 30.86
C ASP A 52 -1.13 -15.39 30.17
N LEU A 53 -1.51 -15.59 28.92
CA LEU A 53 -2.43 -14.66 28.24
C LEU A 53 -3.81 -14.79 28.91
N PRO A 54 -4.41 -13.66 29.37
CA PRO A 54 -5.75 -13.70 29.93
C PRO A 54 -6.74 -14.17 28.86
N GLU A 55 -7.59 -15.13 29.19
CA GLU A 55 -8.71 -15.54 28.33
C GLU A 55 -9.59 -14.32 28.08
N PHE A 56 -9.60 -13.79 26.84
CA PHE A 56 -10.58 -12.82 26.39
C PHE A 56 -11.92 -13.54 26.22
N GLY A 57 -12.63 -13.76 27.32
CA GLY A 57 -14.03 -14.13 27.32
C GLY A 57 -14.88 -12.85 27.18
N PRO A 58 -16.06 -12.91 26.50
CA PRO A 58 -16.99 -11.80 26.50
C PRO A 58 -17.49 -11.57 27.94
N GLY A 59 -16.98 -10.56 28.64
CA GLY A 59 -17.53 -10.19 29.94
C GLY A 59 -16.57 -9.82 31.06
N VAL A 60 -15.31 -9.45 30.79
CA VAL A 60 -14.51 -8.80 31.85
C VAL A 60 -14.96 -7.35 31.97
N ILE A 61 -15.92 -7.10 32.85
CA ILE A 61 -16.23 -5.77 33.38
C ILE A 61 -14.99 -5.36 34.18
N ALA A 62 -14.28 -4.34 33.70
CA ALA A 62 -13.19 -3.75 34.45
C ALA A 62 -13.73 -3.32 35.83
N THR A 63 -13.24 -3.95 36.88
CA THR A 63 -13.52 -3.54 38.26
C THR A 63 -12.98 -2.11 38.43
N ALA A 64 -13.85 -1.18 38.77
CA ALA A 64 -13.46 0.19 39.04
C ALA A 64 -12.31 0.23 40.08
N PRO A 65 -11.28 1.05 39.90
CA PRO A 65 -10.21 1.20 40.86
C PRO A 65 -10.79 1.66 42.22
N ALA A 66 -10.21 1.13 43.28
CA ALA A 66 -10.63 1.47 44.64
C ALA A 66 -10.59 2.99 44.84
N ALA A 67 -11.63 3.52 45.50
CA ALA A 67 -11.74 4.94 45.79
C ALA A 67 -10.50 5.45 46.56
N GLY A 68 -9.66 6.26 45.94
CA GLY A 68 -8.47 6.87 46.54
C GLY A 68 -7.38 7.32 45.60
N GLU A 69 -7.29 6.77 44.40
CA GLU A 69 -6.32 7.27 43.38
C GLU A 69 -7.04 8.16 42.38
N THR A 70 -6.91 9.47 42.56
CA THR A 70 -7.27 10.45 41.53
C THR A 70 -6.22 10.38 40.43
N VAL A 71 -6.51 9.62 39.37
CA VAL A 71 -5.81 9.78 38.10
C VAL A 71 -6.20 11.16 37.56
N PRO A 72 -5.27 12.12 37.37
CA PRO A 72 -5.63 13.40 36.80
C PRO A 72 -6.11 13.16 35.35
N LEU A 73 -7.44 13.14 35.17
CA LEU A 73 -8.04 13.27 33.85
C LEU A 73 -7.80 14.70 33.40
N TYR A 74 -6.86 14.91 32.54
CA TYR A 74 -6.75 16.15 31.77
C TYR A 74 -7.96 16.21 30.83
N TYR A 75 -9.03 16.84 31.31
CA TYR A 75 -10.10 17.30 30.44
C TYR A 75 -9.58 18.51 29.69
N ASN A 76 -9.28 18.33 28.43
CA ASN A 76 -9.07 19.44 27.53
C ASN A 76 -10.49 19.93 27.12
N GLU A 77 -10.98 21.01 27.74
CA GLU A 77 -12.24 21.68 27.39
C GLU A 77 -12.07 22.48 26.08
N GLY A 78 -11.33 21.98 25.13
CA GLY A 78 -11.33 22.44 23.75
C GLY A 78 -12.15 21.50 22.90
N ASN A 79 -12.85 22.02 21.96
CA ASN A 79 -13.61 21.32 20.91
C ASN A 79 -12.64 20.56 19.97
N ASN A 80 -11.87 19.65 20.55
CA ASN A 80 -10.94 18.80 19.83
C ASN A 80 -11.66 17.48 19.57
N ALA A 81 -12.46 17.43 18.52
CA ALA A 81 -12.40 16.26 17.68
C ALA A 81 -10.90 15.96 17.52
N ILE A 82 -10.46 14.76 17.84
CA ILE A 82 -9.10 14.33 17.52
C ILE A 82 -9.04 14.44 16.00
N ASP A 83 -8.49 15.57 15.56
CA ASP A 83 -8.27 15.81 14.14
C ASP A 83 -7.11 14.92 13.74
N THR A 84 -7.44 13.71 13.28
CA THR A 84 -6.48 12.74 12.77
C THR A 84 -5.81 13.23 11.48
N SER A 85 -6.26 14.36 10.93
CA SER A 85 -5.64 15.03 9.78
C SER A 85 -4.44 15.90 10.17
N THR A 86 -4.31 16.33 11.44
CA THR A 86 -3.31 17.31 11.88
C THR A 86 -1.87 16.81 11.90
N ASP A 87 -1.62 15.51 11.73
CA ASP A 87 -0.26 14.95 11.68
C ASP A 87 0.37 14.99 10.28
N LEU A 88 -0.35 15.44 9.25
CA LEU A 88 0.19 15.65 7.92
C LEU A 88 0.78 17.07 7.81
N ALA A 89 2.04 17.15 7.36
CA ALA A 89 2.67 18.45 7.07
C ALA A 89 2.57 18.77 5.57
N GLN A 90 2.63 20.07 5.21
CA GLN A 90 2.80 20.47 3.83
C GLN A 90 4.07 19.86 3.25
N LEU A 91 3.97 19.23 2.08
CA LEU A 91 5.10 18.60 1.42
C LEU A 91 5.83 19.57 0.50
N THR A 92 7.13 19.71 0.68
CA THR A 92 8.02 20.37 -0.28
C THR A 92 9.21 19.47 -0.52
N GLY A 93 9.30 18.87 -1.69
CA GLY A 93 10.32 17.87 -1.95
C GLY A 93 10.45 17.48 -3.42
N TYR A 94 10.88 16.25 -3.64
CA TYR A 94 11.30 15.80 -4.95
C TYR A 94 10.67 14.45 -5.31
N TYR A 95 10.56 14.22 -6.63
CA TYR A 95 10.18 12.92 -7.16
C TYR A 95 11.24 12.35 -8.09
N VAL A 96 11.32 11.04 -8.13
CA VAL A 96 12.16 10.25 -9.00
C VAL A 96 11.25 9.34 -9.80
N ASP A 97 11.23 9.53 -11.11
CA ASP A 97 10.48 8.67 -12.01
C ASP A 97 11.23 7.37 -12.34
N ALA A 98 10.52 6.43 -12.95
CA ALA A 98 11.09 5.16 -13.37
C ALA A 98 12.25 5.33 -14.37
N ALA A 99 12.21 6.35 -15.23
CA ALA A 99 13.26 6.57 -16.24
C ALA A 99 14.60 6.91 -15.57
N ALA A 100 14.61 7.77 -14.55
CA ALA A 100 15.80 8.10 -13.79
C ALA A 100 16.37 6.88 -13.05
N LEU A 101 15.51 6.01 -12.52
CA LEU A 101 15.95 4.76 -11.87
C LEU A 101 16.55 3.77 -12.87
N ILE A 102 15.92 3.61 -14.05
CA ILE A 102 16.44 2.75 -15.14
C ILE A 102 17.79 3.25 -15.62
N GLU A 103 17.95 4.57 -15.75
CA GLU A 103 19.22 5.17 -16.17
C GLU A 103 20.34 4.88 -15.15
N SER A 104 20.15 5.19 -13.88
CA SER A 104 21.13 4.87 -12.83
C SER A 104 20.59 5.03 -11.41
N VAL A 105 20.25 3.94 -10.75
CA VAL A 105 19.88 3.94 -9.32
C VAL A 105 21.03 4.49 -8.46
N ALA A 106 22.28 4.22 -8.81
CA ALA A 106 23.44 4.72 -8.06
C ALA A 106 23.55 6.24 -8.11
N THR A 107 23.27 6.85 -9.26
CA THR A 107 23.23 8.32 -9.40
C THR A 107 22.09 8.91 -8.58
N VAL A 108 20.89 8.36 -8.72
CA VAL A 108 19.72 8.77 -7.93
C VAL A 108 20.03 8.70 -6.44
N ARG A 109 20.58 7.60 -5.96
CA ARG A 109 20.96 7.44 -4.57
C ARG A 109 21.96 8.51 -4.10
N SER A 110 23.03 8.74 -4.87
CA SER A 110 24.05 9.75 -4.53
C SER A 110 23.46 11.17 -4.47
N GLN A 111 22.40 11.41 -5.22
CA GLN A 111 21.64 12.65 -5.19
C GLN A 111 20.76 12.75 -3.94
N ILE A 112 19.99 11.72 -3.65
CA ILE A 112 19.11 11.66 -2.47
C ILE A 112 19.92 11.80 -1.17
N GLU A 113 21.13 11.24 -1.09
CA GLU A 113 22.01 11.30 0.08
C GLU A 113 22.41 12.74 0.47
N LYS A 114 22.29 13.70 -0.43
CA LYS A 114 22.62 15.12 -0.18
C LYS A 114 21.41 15.96 0.25
N LEU A 115 20.22 15.39 0.22
CA LEU A 115 19.01 16.13 0.59
C LEU A 115 18.96 16.41 2.10
N PRO A 116 18.42 17.56 2.51
CA PRO A 116 18.21 17.88 3.91
C PRO A 116 17.31 16.85 4.63
N ALA A 117 17.50 16.70 5.92
CA ALA A 117 16.62 15.88 6.76
C ALA A 117 15.16 16.35 6.66
N GLY A 118 14.23 15.40 6.66
CA GLY A 118 12.79 15.67 6.54
C GLY A 118 12.31 15.95 5.11
N THR A 119 13.20 15.98 4.10
CA THR A 119 12.79 16.21 2.71
C THR A 119 11.95 15.05 2.19
N PRO A 120 10.74 15.31 1.64
CA PRO A 120 9.94 14.31 0.95
C PRO A 120 10.62 13.84 -0.34
N VAL A 121 10.70 12.51 -0.51
CA VAL A 121 11.26 11.88 -1.72
C VAL A 121 10.30 10.82 -2.22
N MET A 122 9.64 11.09 -3.34
CA MET A 122 8.75 10.15 -4.01
C MET A 122 9.52 9.34 -5.04
N ILE A 123 9.29 8.03 -5.09
CA ILE A 123 9.94 7.11 -6.02
C ILE A 123 8.92 6.21 -6.69
N ASP A 124 9.04 6.05 -8.02
CA ASP A 124 8.28 5.06 -8.77
C ASP A 124 8.74 3.64 -8.45
N LEU A 125 7.82 2.79 -8.00
CA LEU A 125 8.13 1.41 -7.58
C LEU A 125 7.37 0.33 -8.33
N LYS A 126 6.47 0.69 -9.24
CA LYS A 126 5.68 -0.25 -10.02
C LYS A 126 5.29 0.37 -11.37
N ASN A 127 5.18 -0.45 -12.41
CA ASN A 127 4.72 -0.02 -13.72
C ASN A 127 3.28 -0.51 -14.04
N PRO A 128 2.62 0.05 -15.07
CA PRO A 128 1.26 -0.38 -15.47
C PRO A 128 1.19 -1.80 -16.06
N TYR A 129 2.34 -2.39 -16.37
CA TYR A 129 2.40 -3.80 -16.80
C TYR A 129 2.32 -4.77 -15.62
N GLY A 130 2.29 -4.27 -14.37
CA GLY A 130 2.20 -5.04 -13.13
C GLY A 130 3.54 -5.54 -12.62
N ALA A 131 4.66 -5.00 -13.12
CA ALA A 131 5.98 -5.34 -12.63
C ALA A 131 6.48 -4.32 -11.59
N PHE A 132 7.03 -4.83 -10.50
CA PHE A 132 7.62 -4.05 -9.42
C PHE A 132 9.10 -3.79 -9.69
N TYR A 133 9.60 -2.64 -9.29
CA TYR A 133 10.98 -2.23 -9.45
C TYR A 133 11.88 -2.64 -8.27
N TYR A 134 11.33 -3.29 -7.27
CA TYR A 134 11.99 -3.84 -6.09
C TYR A 134 11.58 -5.31 -5.89
N SER A 135 12.24 -6.03 -4.97
CA SER A 135 11.92 -7.42 -4.65
C SER A 135 10.59 -7.53 -3.89
N SER A 136 9.49 -7.41 -4.63
CA SER A 136 8.13 -7.51 -4.09
C SER A 136 7.70 -8.96 -3.89
N GLY A 137 6.98 -9.23 -2.80
CA GLY A 137 6.25 -10.48 -2.58
C GLY A 137 4.84 -10.49 -3.17
N VAL A 138 4.36 -9.35 -3.69
CA VAL A 138 2.97 -9.19 -4.17
C VAL A 138 2.84 -9.50 -5.66
N GLY A 139 3.89 -9.27 -6.46
CA GLY A 139 3.85 -9.49 -7.90
C GLY A 139 5.22 -9.68 -8.54
N PRO A 140 5.26 -9.83 -9.88
CA PRO A 140 6.53 -10.04 -10.59
C PRO A 140 7.42 -8.80 -10.51
N VAL A 141 8.73 -9.03 -10.53
CA VAL A 141 9.72 -7.95 -10.59
C VAL A 141 10.02 -7.57 -12.04
N SER A 142 10.40 -6.33 -12.27
CA SER A 142 10.78 -5.83 -13.59
C SER A 142 12.12 -6.40 -14.04
N SER A 143 12.20 -6.80 -15.32
CA SER A 143 13.46 -7.20 -15.95
C SER A 143 14.27 -6.01 -16.50
N GLU A 144 13.69 -4.82 -16.54
CA GLU A 144 14.30 -3.60 -17.06
C GLU A 144 15.00 -2.77 -15.98
N MET A 145 14.83 -3.17 -14.72
CA MET A 145 15.32 -2.46 -13.54
C MET A 145 16.42 -3.28 -12.84
N ASP A 146 17.44 -2.63 -12.34
CA ASP A 146 18.34 -3.21 -11.34
C ASP A 146 17.63 -3.27 -9.98
N VAL A 147 16.83 -4.31 -9.80
CA VAL A 147 16.02 -4.56 -8.60
C VAL A 147 16.89 -4.59 -7.34
N SER A 148 18.09 -5.16 -7.40
CA SER A 148 18.99 -5.23 -6.26
C SER A 148 19.49 -3.84 -5.83
N ALA A 149 19.75 -2.96 -6.80
CA ALA A 149 20.12 -1.59 -6.52
C ALA A 149 18.96 -0.79 -5.92
N VAL A 150 17.72 -1.00 -6.41
CA VAL A 150 16.53 -0.37 -5.84
C VAL A 150 16.25 -0.88 -4.42
N ASP A 151 16.38 -2.18 -4.16
CA ASP A 151 16.28 -2.73 -2.79
C ASP A 151 17.31 -2.08 -1.84
N SER A 152 18.51 -1.83 -2.34
CA SER A 152 19.55 -1.14 -1.57
C SER A 152 19.23 0.34 -1.32
N LEU A 153 18.56 1.00 -2.28
CA LEU A 153 18.07 2.37 -2.13
C LEU A 153 16.91 2.42 -1.10
N ILE A 154 15.97 1.48 -1.14
CA ILE A 154 14.89 1.39 -0.16
C ILE A 154 15.43 1.21 1.26
N LYS A 155 16.42 0.31 1.45
CA LYS A 155 17.09 0.15 2.76
C LYS A 155 17.75 1.42 3.26
N TYR A 156 18.34 2.19 2.36
CA TYR A 156 18.92 3.49 2.70
C TYR A 156 17.81 4.45 3.16
N LEU A 157 16.73 4.58 2.40
CA LEU A 157 15.59 5.45 2.75
C LEU A 157 14.98 5.07 4.10
N GLN A 158 14.77 3.79 4.37
CA GLN A 158 14.27 3.28 5.65
C GLN A 158 15.13 3.71 6.85
N SER A 159 16.44 3.84 6.66
CA SER A 159 17.39 4.26 7.70
C SER A 159 17.68 5.75 7.70
N SER A 160 17.18 6.48 6.72
CA SER A 160 17.40 7.93 6.58
C SER A 160 16.42 8.74 7.45
N THR A 161 16.65 10.05 7.49
CA THR A 161 15.73 11.02 8.11
C THR A 161 14.83 11.70 7.09
N LEU A 162 14.74 11.18 5.86
CA LEU A 162 13.89 11.68 4.80
C LEU A 162 12.44 11.20 5.01
N TYR A 163 11.50 11.74 4.23
CA TYR A 163 10.12 11.27 4.19
C TYR A 163 9.92 10.49 2.86
N PRO A 164 10.11 9.16 2.85
CA PRO A 164 10.02 8.35 1.64
C PRO A 164 8.56 8.09 1.24
N ILE A 165 8.27 8.38 -0.02
CA ILE A 165 6.95 8.19 -0.63
C ILE A 165 7.10 7.18 -1.77
N ALA A 166 6.30 6.11 -1.74
CA ALA A 166 6.22 5.13 -2.82
C ALA A 166 5.12 5.50 -3.81
N ARG A 167 5.38 5.44 -5.12
CA ARG A 167 4.38 5.70 -6.17
C ARG A 167 4.22 4.50 -7.09
N GLY A 168 2.97 4.20 -7.47
CA GLY A 168 2.70 3.15 -8.44
C GLY A 168 1.24 3.09 -8.87
N PRO A 169 0.96 2.54 -10.08
CA PRO A 169 -0.40 2.43 -10.62
C PRO A 169 -1.25 1.45 -9.80
N ALA A 170 -2.50 1.86 -9.54
CA ALA A 170 -3.50 1.08 -8.82
C ALA A 170 -4.37 0.24 -9.76
N LEU A 171 -5.20 0.92 -10.56
CA LEU A 171 -6.27 0.27 -11.33
C LEU A 171 -5.87 -0.07 -12.77
N ARG A 172 -4.67 0.26 -13.18
CA ARG A 172 -4.11 -0.10 -14.47
C ARG A 172 -2.98 -1.10 -14.26
N ASP A 173 -3.27 -2.38 -14.54
CA ASP A 173 -2.33 -3.47 -14.28
C ASP A 173 -2.55 -4.64 -15.23
N ARG A 174 -1.59 -4.84 -16.13
CA ARG A 174 -1.66 -5.93 -17.11
C ARG A 174 -1.57 -7.29 -16.46
N GLN A 175 -0.58 -7.49 -15.59
CA GLN A 175 -0.28 -8.82 -15.04
C GLN A 175 -1.36 -9.27 -14.06
N PHE A 176 -1.82 -8.36 -13.21
CA PHE A 176 -2.89 -8.68 -12.27
C PHE A 176 -4.20 -8.97 -13.01
N GLY A 177 -4.56 -8.15 -14.01
CA GLY A 177 -5.76 -8.37 -14.83
C GLY A 177 -5.75 -9.71 -15.55
N LEU A 178 -4.60 -10.12 -16.14
CA LEU A 178 -4.45 -11.43 -16.78
C LEU A 178 -4.68 -12.59 -15.80
N ASN A 179 -4.14 -12.47 -14.60
CA ASN A 179 -4.20 -13.55 -13.60
C ASN A 179 -5.53 -13.57 -12.83
N ASN A 180 -6.28 -12.46 -12.84
CA ASN A 180 -7.52 -12.26 -12.11
C ASN A 180 -8.61 -11.69 -13.01
N VAL A 181 -8.94 -12.38 -14.08
CA VAL A 181 -9.91 -11.93 -15.11
C VAL A 181 -11.21 -11.36 -14.51
N PRO A 182 -11.84 -11.97 -13.48
CA PRO A 182 -13.06 -11.41 -12.90
C PRO A 182 -12.88 -10.02 -12.25
N ALA A 183 -11.65 -9.66 -11.90
CA ALA A 183 -11.33 -8.37 -11.28
C ALA A 183 -11.07 -7.25 -12.32
N GLY A 184 -11.03 -7.56 -13.61
CA GLY A 184 -10.83 -6.56 -14.67
C GLY A 184 -12.14 -5.97 -15.18
N LEU A 185 -12.04 -4.89 -15.94
CA LEU A 185 -13.16 -4.28 -16.66
C LEU A 185 -13.34 -5.04 -18.01
N PHE A 186 -14.58 -5.45 -18.29
CA PHE A 186 -14.90 -6.24 -19.46
C PHE A 186 -15.21 -5.38 -20.69
N LEU A 187 -15.06 -5.97 -21.86
CA LEU A 187 -15.61 -5.43 -23.10
C LEU A 187 -17.15 -5.40 -23.05
N PRO A 188 -17.82 -4.54 -23.84
CA PRO A 188 -19.29 -4.48 -23.89
C PRO A 188 -19.95 -5.80 -24.32
N SER A 189 -19.21 -6.67 -25.00
CA SER A 189 -19.67 -8.02 -25.33
C SER A 189 -19.78 -8.96 -24.13
N GLY A 190 -19.20 -8.59 -22.98
CA GLY A 190 -19.03 -9.45 -21.81
C GLY A 190 -18.01 -10.58 -22.01
N ILE A 191 -17.33 -10.63 -23.16
CA ILE A 191 -16.35 -11.65 -23.49
C ILE A 191 -14.96 -11.01 -23.56
N GLY A 192 -14.11 -11.35 -22.57
CA GLY A 192 -12.76 -10.82 -22.45
C GLY A 192 -12.67 -9.47 -21.75
N LEU A 193 -11.48 -9.17 -21.25
CA LEU A 193 -11.16 -7.89 -20.64
C LEU A 193 -10.91 -6.84 -21.71
N TRP A 194 -11.23 -5.60 -21.36
CA TRP A 194 -10.82 -4.45 -22.14
C TRP A 194 -9.34 -4.12 -21.82
N ASP A 195 -8.54 -3.93 -22.84
CA ASP A 195 -7.18 -3.43 -22.77
C ASP A 195 -7.05 -2.09 -23.48
N ASP A 196 -6.15 -1.26 -22.97
CA ASP A 196 -5.85 0.03 -23.59
C ASP A 196 -4.82 -0.11 -24.73
N ASP A 197 -4.51 1.02 -25.40
CA ASP A 197 -3.59 1.07 -26.53
C ASP A 197 -2.16 0.57 -26.22
N GLN A 198 -1.82 0.46 -24.93
CA GLN A 198 -0.54 -0.09 -24.47
C GLN A 198 -0.66 -1.56 -24.03
N GLY A 199 -1.83 -2.16 -24.20
CA GLY A 199 -2.11 -3.55 -23.85
C GLY A 199 -2.18 -3.79 -22.34
N CYS A 200 -2.56 -2.76 -21.57
CA CYS A 200 -2.78 -2.89 -20.13
C CYS A 200 -4.27 -3.07 -19.82
N TYR A 201 -4.57 -3.95 -18.87
CA TYR A 201 -5.93 -4.14 -18.37
C TYR A 201 -6.23 -3.12 -17.27
N TRP A 202 -7.51 -2.80 -17.14
CA TRP A 202 -8.01 -1.93 -16.11
C TRP A 202 -8.87 -2.72 -15.13
N LEU A 203 -8.66 -2.46 -13.86
CA LEU A 203 -9.26 -3.22 -12.78
C LEU A 203 -10.54 -2.58 -12.30
N ASN A 204 -11.50 -3.43 -11.90
CA ASN A 204 -12.70 -2.99 -11.20
C ASN A 204 -12.35 -2.65 -9.74
N PRO A 205 -12.47 -1.38 -9.32
CA PRO A 205 -12.07 -0.95 -7.98
C PRO A 205 -12.90 -1.62 -6.86
N THR A 206 -14.17 -1.96 -7.13
CA THR A 206 -15.04 -2.57 -6.11
C THR A 206 -14.88 -4.08 -6.00
N HIS A 207 -14.08 -4.70 -6.88
CA HIS A 207 -13.85 -6.15 -6.81
C HIS A 207 -12.91 -6.48 -5.64
N SER A 208 -13.30 -7.46 -4.81
CA SER A 208 -12.54 -7.82 -3.60
C SER A 208 -11.08 -8.19 -3.85
N ALA A 209 -10.80 -8.87 -4.98
CA ALA A 209 -9.41 -9.21 -5.34
C ALA A 209 -8.58 -7.95 -5.66
N THR A 210 -9.18 -6.93 -6.31
CA THR A 210 -8.50 -5.64 -6.56
C THR A 210 -8.18 -4.94 -5.24
N GLN A 211 -9.16 -4.83 -4.34
CA GLN A 211 -8.96 -4.19 -3.04
C GLN A 211 -7.91 -4.93 -2.21
N THR A 212 -7.99 -6.27 -2.14
CA THR A 212 -6.98 -7.08 -1.45
C THR A 212 -5.58 -6.85 -2.02
N TYR A 213 -5.45 -6.78 -3.34
CA TYR A 213 -4.17 -6.54 -4.02
C TYR A 213 -3.58 -5.17 -3.65
N LEU A 214 -4.38 -4.11 -3.68
CA LEU A 214 -3.93 -2.76 -3.31
C LEU A 214 -3.57 -2.67 -1.82
N ILE A 215 -4.33 -3.33 -0.93
CA ILE A 215 -4.01 -3.43 0.50
C ILE A 215 -2.67 -4.17 0.70
N GLN A 216 -2.41 -5.25 -0.04
CA GLN A 216 -1.14 -5.97 0.05
C GLN A 216 0.04 -5.09 -0.38
N ILE A 217 -0.09 -4.34 -1.47
CA ILE A 217 0.94 -3.37 -1.92
C ILE A 217 1.21 -2.33 -0.82
N ALA A 218 0.17 -1.66 -0.30
CA ALA A 218 0.31 -0.65 0.74
C ALA A 218 0.96 -1.22 2.01
N THR A 219 0.54 -2.42 2.42
CA THR A 219 1.08 -3.10 3.61
C THR A 219 2.56 -3.47 3.42
N GLU A 220 2.95 -3.97 2.25
CA GLU A 220 4.34 -4.29 1.93
C GLU A 220 5.21 -3.02 1.96
N LEU A 221 4.77 -1.93 1.31
CA LEU A 221 5.51 -0.67 1.27
C LEU A 221 5.68 -0.05 2.66
N ARG A 222 4.64 -0.10 3.50
CA ARG A 222 4.73 0.28 4.90
C ARG A 222 5.76 -0.57 5.65
N GLY A 223 5.78 -1.88 5.43
CA GLY A 223 6.77 -2.80 6.01
C GLY A 223 8.20 -2.53 5.56
N LEU A 224 8.38 -1.96 4.37
CA LEU A 224 9.66 -1.51 3.84
C LEU A 224 10.10 -0.13 4.36
N GLY A 225 9.28 0.53 5.19
CA GLY A 225 9.61 1.80 5.85
C GLY A 225 9.30 3.04 5.04
N PHE A 226 8.37 2.97 4.09
CA PHE A 226 7.79 4.16 3.48
C PHE A 226 6.82 4.83 4.45
N ASP A 227 6.75 6.17 4.38
CA ASP A 227 5.82 6.98 5.16
C ASP A 227 4.50 7.23 4.42
N GLU A 228 4.52 7.05 3.10
CA GLU A 228 3.33 7.25 2.25
C GLU A 228 3.38 6.37 1.01
N VAL A 229 2.20 5.89 0.58
CA VAL A 229 2.00 5.33 -0.75
C VAL A 229 1.06 6.22 -1.56
N VAL A 230 1.42 6.50 -2.81
CA VAL A 230 0.60 7.23 -3.77
C VAL A 230 0.18 6.30 -4.89
N PHE A 231 -1.10 6.01 -4.94
CA PHE A 231 -1.71 5.23 -5.99
C PHE A 231 -2.02 6.10 -7.20
N THR A 232 -1.26 5.94 -8.29
CA THR A 232 -1.54 6.55 -9.60
C THR A 232 -2.54 5.71 -10.38
N GLU A 233 -3.05 6.24 -11.51
CA GLU A 233 -4.09 5.58 -12.30
C GLU A 233 -5.29 5.13 -11.43
N PHE A 234 -5.59 5.92 -10.40
CA PHE A 234 -6.73 5.70 -9.51
C PHE A 234 -7.98 6.36 -10.14
N ARG A 235 -8.42 5.80 -11.25
CA ARG A 235 -9.52 6.31 -12.09
C ARG A 235 -10.09 5.20 -12.96
N PHE A 236 -11.19 5.47 -13.60
CA PHE A 236 -11.66 4.68 -14.74
C PHE A 236 -11.02 5.17 -16.04
N PRO A 237 -10.84 4.30 -17.04
CA PRO A 237 -10.38 4.73 -18.36
C PRO A 237 -11.45 5.60 -19.03
N ASP A 238 -11.00 6.59 -19.82
CA ASP A 238 -11.89 7.46 -20.58
C ASP A 238 -12.32 6.76 -21.89
N THR A 239 -13.22 5.80 -21.72
CA THR A 239 -13.79 5.02 -22.84
C THR A 239 -15.15 4.44 -22.46
N THR A 240 -15.95 4.16 -23.48
CA THR A 240 -17.19 3.39 -23.36
C THR A 240 -16.98 1.89 -23.56
N ASN A 241 -15.78 1.48 -23.97
CA ASN A 241 -15.44 0.08 -24.26
C ASN A 241 -15.05 -0.71 -23.00
N ALA A 242 -14.75 -0.04 -21.90
CA ALA A 242 -14.55 -0.67 -20.60
C ALA A 242 -15.84 -0.55 -19.76
N VAL A 243 -16.52 -1.67 -19.57
CA VAL A 243 -17.84 -1.67 -18.91
C VAL A 243 -17.68 -1.72 -17.40
N PHE A 244 -18.39 -0.84 -16.73
CA PHE A 244 -18.60 -0.86 -15.30
C PHE A 244 -20.08 -0.56 -15.01
N GLU A 245 -20.72 -1.40 -14.21
CA GLU A 245 -22.11 -1.21 -13.81
C GLU A 245 -22.14 -0.48 -12.46
N GLY A 246 -22.58 0.77 -12.47
CA GLY A 246 -22.69 1.59 -11.28
C GLY A 246 -22.11 3.00 -11.43
N ASP A 247 -22.14 3.74 -10.34
CA ASP A 247 -21.53 5.07 -10.25
C ASP A 247 -20.02 4.95 -10.09
N LYS A 248 -19.28 5.44 -11.09
CA LYS A 248 -17.82 5.39 -11.11
C LYS A 248 -17.17 6.21 -10.02
N ALA A 249 -17.71 7.40 -9.72
CA ALA A 249 -17.17 8.28 -8.68
C ALA A 249 -17.39 7.67 -7.30
N ALA A 250 -18.60 7.17 -7.02
CA ALA A 250 -18.89 6.48 -5.77
C ALA A 250 -18.04 5.21 -5.58
N ALA A 251 -17.76 4.45 -6.65
CA ALA A 251 -16.92 3.27 -6.61
C ALA A 251 -15.45 3.61 -6.26
N LEU A 252 -14.90 4.68 -6.84
CA LEU A 252 -13.55 5.15 -6.50
C LEU A 252 -13.49 5.67 -5.06
N ALA A 253 -14.46 6.49 -4.63
CA ALA A 253 -14.52 7.02 -3.27
C ALA A 253 -14.59 5.89 -2.22
N SER A 254 -15.48 4.92 -2.41
CA SER A 254 -15.61 3.77 -1.49
C SER A 254 -14.36 2.89 -1.45
N THR A 255 -13.68 2.73 -2.60
CA THR A 255 -12.43 1.97 -2.64
C THR A 255 -11.31 2.74 -1.95
N ALA A 256 -11.23 4.06 -2.14
CA ALA A 256 -10.25 4.90 -1.45
C ALA A 256 -10.46 4.87 0.07
N GLU A 257 -11.71 4.99 0.54
CA GLU A 257 -12.08 4.87 1.96
C GLU A 257 -11.61 3.53 2.54
N SER A 258 -11.93 2.42 1.86
CA SER A 258 -11.49 1.08 2.29
C SER A 258 -9.96 0.94 2.39
N LEU A 259 -9.21 1.56 1.47
CA LEU A 259 -7.74 1.54 1.47
C LEU A 259 -7.18 2.40 2.62
N VAL A 260 -7.73 3.58 2.85
CA VAL A 260 -7.31 4.47 3.94
C VAL A 260 -7.59 3.81 5.28
N ASP A 261 -8.80 3.29 5.50
CA ASP A 261 -9.20 2.62 6.74
C ASP A 261 -8.36 1.38 7.04
N SER A 262 -7.99 0.62 6.00
CA SER A 262 -7.27 -0.65 6.18
C SER A 262 -5.77 -0.48 6.34
N CYS A 263 -5.17 0.57 5.76
CA CYS A 263 -3.72 0.65 5.59
C CYS A 263 -3.07 1.80 6.33
N THR A 264 -3.78 2.91 6.63
CA THR A 264 -3.18 4.07 7.31
C THR A 264 -2.84 3.76 8.76
N THR A 265 -1.81 4.42 9.25
CA THR A 265 -1.40 4.38 10.66
C THR A 265 -1.00 5.80 11.09
N GLU A 266 -0.58 5.98 12.33
CA GLU A 266 -0.03 7.26 12.81
C GLU A 266 1.17 7.76 11.99
N THR A 267 1.88 6.86 11.31
CA THR A 267 3.11 7.17 10.56
C THR A 267 3.04 6.84 9.07
N PHE A 268 1.94 6.27 8.58
CA PHE A 268 1.81 5.87 7.18
C PHE A 268 0.54 6.42 6.56
N ALA A 269 0.68 7.10 5.42
CA ALA A 269 -0.42 7.68 4.65
C ALA A 269 -0.71 6.87 3.38
N VAL A 270 -1.98 6.86 2.96
CA VAL A 270 -2.42 6.30 1.66
C VAL A 270 -3.06 7.40 0.85
N SER A 271 -2.47 7.73 -0.27
CA SER A 271 -2.80 8.90 -1.09
C SER A 271 -3.08 8.52 -2.54
N PHE A 272 -3.69 9.42 -3.27
CA PHE A 272 -4.19 9.14 -4.61
C PHE A 272 -3.75 10.23 -5.60
N ALA A 273 -3.12 9.83 -6.71
CA ALA A 273 -2.91 10.71 -7.84
C ALA A 273 -4.10 10.59 -8.78
N VAL A 274 -4.84 11.67 -8.90
CA VAL A 274 -6.09 11.75 -9.65
C VAL A 274 -5.99 12.78 -10.78
N GLN A 275 -6.82 12.61 -11.79
CA GLN A 275 -6.95 13.59 -12.90
C GLN A 275 -8.10 14.57 -12.68
N ASP A 276 -9.10 14.16 -11.91
CA ASP A 276 -10.29 14.97 -11.59
C ASP A 276 -10.15 15.53 -10.18
N ALA A 277 -10.00 16.84 -10.07
CA ALA A 277 -9.90 17.54 -8.80
C ALA A 277 -11.18 17.46 -7.94
N THR A 278 -12.31 17.02 -8.52
CA THR A 278 -13.56 16.78 -7.76
C THR A 278 -13.59 15.44 -7.03
N PHE A 279 -12.49 14.68 -7.09
CA PHE A 279 -12.37 13.42 -6.35
C PHE A 279 -12.59 13.63 -4.85
N THR A 280 -13.50 12.84 -4.28
CA THR A 280 -13.76 12.89 -2.85
C THR A 280 -12.66 12.14 -2.10
N LEU A 281 -11.79 12.90 -1.43
CA LEU A 281 -10.73 12.34 -0.60
C LEU A 281 -11.33 11.79 0.70
N PRO A 282 -11.05 10.54 1.10
CA PRO A 282 -11.53 10.01 2.37
C PRO A 282 -10.88 10.73 3.56
N GLU A 283 -11.56 10.69 4.70
CA GLU A 283 -11.00 11.14 5.98
C GLU A 283 -9.77 10.31 6.37
N GLY A 284 -8.90 10.87 7.20
CA GLY A 284 -7.68 10.20 7.68
C GLY A 284 -6.41 10.69 6.98
N ARG A 285 -5.33 9.93 7.12
CA ARG A 285 -4.01 10.29 6.57
C ARG A 285 -3.94 10.01 5.08
N SER A 286 -4.44 10.95 4.29
CA SER A 286 -4.50 10.83 2.83
C SER A 286 -4.35 12.19 2.15
N ARG A 287 -3.82 12.20 0.92
CA ARG A 287 -3.63 13.39 0.07
C ARG A 287 -4.13 13.13 -1.34
N ILE A 288 -4.47 14.23 -2.01
CA ILE A 288 -4.68 14.28 -3.46
C ILE A 288 -3.38 14.73 -4.10
N TYR A 289 -2.93 14.02 -5.13
CA TYR A 289 -1.83 14.43 -5.98
C TYR A 289 -2.36 14.79 -7.36
N LEU A 290 -2.03 15.98 -7.85
CA LEU A 290 -2.37 16.45 -9.18
C LEU A 290 -1.09 16.60 -10.01
N GLU A 291 -1.07 15.95 -11.17
CA GLU A 291 0.04 15.99 -12.11
C GLU A 291 -0.26 16.97 -13.26
N ASN A 292 0.78 17.58 -13.81
CA ASN A 292 0.70 18.42 -15.02
C ASN A 292 -0.24 19.62 -14.91
N ALA A 293 -0.52 20.14 -13.72
CA ALA A 293 -1.34 21.34 -13.54
C ALA A 293 -0.61 22.57 -14.10
N ALA A 294 -1.34 23.42 -14.84
CA ALA A 294 -0.81 24.71 -15.24
C ALA A 294 -0.79 25.66 -14.03
N ALA A 295 0.26 26.45 -13.89
CA ALA A 295 0.40 27.39 -12.79
C ALA A 295 -0.76 28.42 -12.68
N ALA A 296 -1.43 28.72 -13.80
CA ALA A 296 -2.61 29.58 -13.82
C ALA A 296 -3.82 28.96 -13.12
N ASP A 297 -3.91 27.63 -13.11
CA ASP A 297 -5.09 26.89 -12.66
C ASP A 297 -4.95 26.36 -11.21
N VAL A 298 -3.77 26.51 -10.58
CA VAL A 298 -3.45 25.98 -9.26
C VAL A 298 -4.53 26.31 -8.22
N LYS A 299 -4.89 27.61 -8.11
CA LYS A 299 -5.91 28.03 -7.15
C LYS A 299 -7.30 27.48 -7.48
N ALA A 300 -7.68 27.49 -8.75
CA ALA A 300 -8.98 26.98 -9.19
C ALA A 300 -9.09 25.46 -8.94
N LEU A 301 -8.00 24.72 -9.17
CA LEU A 301 -7.93 23.28 -8.86
C LEU A 301 -8.02 23.02 -7.36
N ALA A 302 -7.33 23.82 -6.53
CA ALA A 302 -7.43 23.72 -5.08
C ALA A 302 -8.86 23.99 -4.58
N ASP A 303 -9.51 25.04 -5.09
CA ASP A 303 -10.89 25.35 -4.73
C ASP A 303 -11.87 24.23 -5.17
N LEU A 304 -11.59 23.54 -6.29
CA LEU A 304 -12.40 22.41 -6.78
C LEU A 304 -12.31 21.16 -5.92
N THR A 305 -11.19 20.92 -5.23
CA THR A 305 -11.05 19.73 -4.35
C THR A 305 -12.00 19.77 -3.17
N GLY A 306 -12.45 20.94 -2.74
CA GLY A 306 -13.29 21.13 -1.56
C GLY A 306 -12.60 20.73 -0.25
N LEU A 307 -11.28 20.57 -0.23
CA LEU A 307 -10.52 20.24 0.98
C LEU A 307 -10.52 21.43 1.95
N GLU A 308 -10.65 21.14 3.25
CA GLU A 308 -10.56 22.16 4.31
C GLU A 308 -9.12 22.66 4.47
N ASP A 309 -8.12 21.75 4.32
CA ASP A 309 -6.69 22.04 4.47
C ASP A 309 -5.92 21.74 3.16
N PRO A 310 -6.20 22.45 2.06
CA PRO A 310 -5.60 22.13 0.76
C PRO A 310 -4.08 22.34 0.75
N GLU A 311 -3.51 23.23 1.57
CA GLU A 311 -2.06 23.45 1.72
C GLU A 311 -1.32 22.18 2.21
N ILE A 312 -2.00 21.31 2.97
CA ILE A 312 -1.44 20.08 3.54
C ILE A 312 -1.83 18.86 2.72
N ARG A 313 -3.09 18.82 2.24
CA ARG A 313 -3.68 17.62 1.65
C ARG A 313 -3.69 17.61 0.12
N LEU A 314 -3.36 18.72 -0.53
CA LEU A 314 -3.20 18.81 -1.98
C LEU A 314 -1.71 18.95 -2.33
N VAL A 315 -1.24 18.08 -3.22
CA VAL A 315 0.15 18.06 -3.67
C VAL A 315 0.21 18.16 -5.19
N PHE A 316 1.01 19.06 -5.70
CA PHE A 316 1.27 19.19 -7.13
C PHE A 316 2.60 18.53 -7.52
N LEU A 317 2.57 17.68 -8.54
CA LEU A 317 3.77 17.20 -9.22
C LEU A 317 4.02 18.08 -10.43
N THR A 318 5.12 18.83 -10.42
CA THR A 318 5.39 19.81 -11.48
C THR A 318 6.89 20.06 -11.66
N GLU A 319 7.29 20.31 -12.90
CA GLU A 319 8.64 20.81 -13.23
C GLU A 319 8.73 22.33 -13.11
N ALA A 320 7.56 23.01 -13.04
CA ALA A 320 7.49 24.46 -13.02
C ALA A 320 8.03 25.05 -11.70
N LYS A 321 8.85 26.10 -11.82
CA LYS A 321 9.38 26.86 -10.67
C LYS A 321 8.45 28.03 -10.26
N ASP A 322 7.18 28.00 -10.68
CA ASP A 322 6.21 29.03 -10.36
C ASP A 322 5.85 29.02 -8.88
N THR A 323 5.85 30.19 -8.25
CA THR A 323 5.62 30.33 -6.80
C THR A 323 4.20 30.03 -6.37
N ARG A 324 3.22 30.04 -7.29
CA ARG A 324 1.81 29.69 -7.00
C ARG A 324 1.63 28.27 -6.49
N PHE A 325 2.53 27.35 -6.84
CA PHE A 325 2.53 26.00 -6.31
C PHE A 325 2.99 25.93 -4.84
N ASN A 326 3.75 26.91 -4.36
CA ASN A 326 4.34 26.86 -3.02
C ASN A 326 3.33 27.10 -1.89
N ASP A 327 2.12 27.54 -2.20
CA ASP A 327 1.02 27.66 -1.23
C ASP A 327 0.46 26.29 -0.85
N TYR A 328 0.80 25.24 -1.59
CA TYR A 328 0.34 23.85 -1.43
C TYR A 328 1.52 22.89 -1.30
N GLY A 329 1.24 21.63 -1.10
CA GLY A 329 2.27 20.60 -1.27
C GLY A 329 2.81 20.61 -2.70
N VAL A 330 4.13 20.48 -2.85
CA VAL A 330 4.76 20.45 -4.18
C VAL A 330 5.94 19.50 -4.21
N LEU A 331 5.97 18.62 -5.20
CA LEU A 331 7.11 17.78 -5.52
C LEU A 331 7.62 18.10 -6.92
N ARG A 332 8.94 18.31 -7.05
CA ARG A 332 9.64 18.60 -8.29
C ARG A 332 10.57 17.46 -8.69
N PRO A 333 10.99 17.34 -9.94
CA PRO A 333 12.00 16.35 -10.31
C PRO A 333 13.25 16.48 -9.44
N LEU A 334 13.84 15.38 -8.99
CA LEU A 334 15.06 15.40 -8.18
C LEU A 334 16.21 16.17 -8.88
N SER A 335 16.26 16.12 -10.22
CA SER A 335 17.21 16.90 -11.02
C SER A 335 17.12 18.39 -10.81
N SER A 336 15.97 18.93 -10.41
CA SER A 336 15.77 20.35 -10.18
C SER A 336 16.52 20.87 -8.95
N PHE A 337 16.81 20.02 -7.97
CA PHE A 337 17.61 20.36 -6.79
C PHE A 337 19.03 20.78 -7.19
N TYR A 338 19.61 20.11 -8.18
CA TYR A 338 20.98 20.36 -8.65
C TYR A 338 21.08 21.44 -9.72
N ALA A 339 19.97 21.90 -10.28
CA ALA A 339 19.98 23.00 -11.24
C ALA A 339 20.05 24.38 -10.55
N GLU A 340 20.04 24.42 -9.21
CA GLU A 340 20.11 25.64 -8.39
C GLU A 340 21.48 25.87 -7.75
N GLU A 341 22.38 24.87 -7.83
CA GLU A 341 23.80 25.00 -7.47
C GLU A 341 24.61 25.50 -8.67
#